data_0a988ee256b0cf2db64bd85886d062d1
#
_entry.id   0a988ee256b0cf2db64bd85886d062d1
#
_cell.length_a   1.000
_cell.length_b   1.000
_cell.length_c   1.000
_cell.angle_alpha   90.00
_cell.angle_beta   90.00
_cell.angle_gamma   90.00
#
_symmetry.space_group_name_H-M   'P 1'
#
loop_
_entity.id
_entity.type
_entity.pdbx_description
1 polymer ?
#
loop_
_entity_poly.entity_id
_entity_poly.type
_entity_poly.pdbx_seq_one_letter_code
_entity_poly.pdbx_strand_id
1 'polypeptide(L)'
;ITLKKGKRTTSVDYTINTRREGSRERQGFNSSDMIYLIMSDRFVDGDPSNNSTKDTKEKADKNNIHGRFGGDIQGIINSLDHISQLGATAIWPTPLLGDNEAQWSYHGYACSDYYHIDPRFGSNELYCQMVEKAHEKGIKIIMDMVPNHCGSTHWWMADLPYKDWINQFDNFTNTHNCFSANYDINASEYDRLLSNRGWFDRPMPDMNLENKDLLKYFQQWAIWWVEYANIDGMRVDTYPYIEKVPASEWLAAIRAEYPNFNIVGECWTRPAPAVAYWQSGADNFDGFDSNLPTVMDFPVEEAIRQALETDGKNWGGGLTKVYDAVTMDYLYADVNKLFTFLGNHDMARFADIVKDKDPRRVKIGNVLLATMRGIPQLFYGDEYAMTAPEDPNSHSHLRMPLPLGDQVTKEQQEMYDFQSALFQWRKKEPVLHTGRTMHFLSRDNTYGFFRYNDNEAVFVFANAAEEARTIPTANYKEITSKYNTVGVNPLTGETIDLSKTDIKVPALSTLIVKLTK
;
A
#
# COMPACT_ATOMS: atom_id res chain seq x y z
N ILE A 1 9.63 13.70 -35.90
CA ILE A 1 9.88 12.36 -36.46
C ILE A 1 9.08 12.21 -37.73
N THR A 2 9.74 11.82 -38.83
CA THR A 2 9.06 11.57 -40.11
C THR A 2 9.14 10.08 -40.44
N LEU A 3 7.99 9.47 -40.65
CA LEU A 3 7.86 8.08 -41.07
C LEU A 3 7.48 8.02 -42.54
N LYS A 4 8.15 7.17 -43.32
CA LYS A 4 7.90 7.00 -44.75
C LYS A 4 7.75 5.52 -45.09
N LYS A 5 6.64 5.19 -45.77
CA LYS A 5 6.38 3.85 -46.31
C LYS A 5 5.95 3.98 -47.80
N GLY A 6 6.86 3.66 -48.71
CA GLY A 6 6.65 3.87 -50.12
C GLY A 6 6.43 5.35 -50.45
N LYS A 7 5.27 5.67 -51.03
CA LYS A 7 4.86 7.05 -51.33
C LYS A 7 4.14 7.77 -50.18
N ARG A 8 3.80 7.07 -49.12
CA ARG A 8 3.13 7.66 -47.93
C ARG A 8 4.16 8.19 -46.97
N THR A 9 3.94 9.40 -46.51
CA THR A 9 4.76 10.04 -45.46
C THR A 9 3.83 10.61 -44.42
N THR A 10 4.17 10.39 -43.14
CA THR A 10 3.53 11.06 -42.02
C THR A 10 4.62 11.61 -41.12
N SER A 11 4.35 12.71 -40.44
CA SER A 11 5.27 13.35 -39.52
C SER A 11 4.56 13.58 -38.18
N VAL A 12 5.29 13.35 -37.09
CA VAL A 12 4.87 13.63 -35.75
C VAL A 12 5.94 14.52 -35.09
N ASP A 13 5.52 15.63 -34.54
CA ASP A 13 6.41 16.47 -33.73
C ASP A 13 6.71 15.75 -32.44
N TYR A 14 7.98 15.66 -32.10
CA TYR A 14 8.44 15.04 -30.86
C TYR A 14 9.43 15.97 -30.17
N THR A 15 9.09 16.39 -28.95
CA THR A 15 9.92 17.27 -28.15
C THR A 15 10.72 16.45 -27.15
N ILE A 16 12.03 16.63 -27.14
CA ILE A 16 12.90 16.10 -26.10
C ILE A 16 13.04 17.18 -25.03
N ASN A 17 12.44 16.94 -23.89
CA ASN A 17 12.50 17.84 -22.76
C ASN A 17 13.77 17.60 -21.93
N THR A 18 14.29 18.64 -21.31
CA THR A 18 15.34 18.50 -20.28
C THR A 18 14.73 17.87 -19.03
N ARG A 19 15.47 16.97 -18.38
CA ARG A 19 15.06 16.43 -17.09
C ARG A 19 15.03 17.54 -16.04
N ARG A 20 14.19 17.33 -15.01
CA ARG A 20 14.14 18.25 -13.86
C ARG A 20 15.50 18.27 -13.16
N GLU A 21 15.91 19.45 -12.71
CA GLU A 21 17.12 19.60 -11.87
C GLU A 21 16.95 18.78 -10.59
N GLY A 22 18.00 18.05 -10.18
CA GLY A 22 17.97 17.17 -9.00
C GLY A 22 17.09 15.93 -9.12
N SER A 23 16.55 15.62 -10.30
CA SER A 23 15.61 14.52 -10.50
C SER A 23 16.22 13.16 -10.16
N ARG A 24 17.52 12.96 -10.41
CA ARG A 24 18.25 11.74 -10.08
C ARG A 24 18.37 11.52 -8.56
N GLU A 25 18.52 12.58 -7.81
CA GLU A 25 18.73 12.58 -6.35
C GLU A 25 17.42 12.56 -5.55
N ARG A 26 16.26 12.51 -6.23
CA ARG A 26 14.96 12.51 -5.58
C ARG A 26 14.85 11.40 -4.55
N GLN A 27 14.26 11.72 -3.41
CA GLN A 27 14.01 10.76 -2.35
C GLN A 27 12.58 10.22 -2.47
N GLY A 28 12.45 8.89 -2.55
CA GLY A 28 11.15 8.22 -2.51
C GLY A 28 10.51 8.23 -1.12
N PHE A 29 9.37 7.58 -1.01
CA PHE A 29 8.76 7.29 0.28
C PHE A 29 9.59 6.25 1.06
N ASN A 30 9.53 6.30 2.40
CA ASN A 30 10.31 5.41 3.27
C ASN A 30 9.62 5.23 4.63
N SER A 31 10.30 4.61 5.60
CA SER A 31 9.76 4.33 6.94
C SER A 31 9.41 5.55 7.78
N SER A 32 9.81 6.76 7.38
CA SER A 32 9.34 7.99 8.02
C SER A 32 7.95 8.42 7.53
N ASP A 33 7.49 7.86 6.43
CA ASP A 33 6.20 8.19 5.84
C ASP A 33 5.06 7.37 6.45
N MET A 34 3.87 7.91 6.33
CA MET A 34 2.59 7.25 6.50
C MET A 34 1.80 7.44 5.21
N ILE A 35 1.41 6.33 4.59
CA ILE A 35 0.77 6.32 3.29
C ILE A 35 -0.75 6.32 3.46
N TYR A 36 -1.44 7.16 2.70
CA TYR A 36 -2.90 7.16 2.63
C TYR A 36 -3.35 6.64 1.26
N LEU A 37 -3.92 5.43 1.24
CA LEU A 37 -4.44 4.77 0.04
C LEU A 37 -5.84 5.30 -0.26
N ILE A 38 -6.06 5.77 -1.47
CA ILE A 38 -7.33 6.34 -1.93
C ILE A 38 -7.89 5.54 -3.10
N MET A 39 -9.12 5.05 -2.99
CA MET A 39 -9.96 4.67 -4.15
C MET A 39 -10.61 5.94 -4.69
N SER A 40 -10.01 6.52 -5.72
CA SER A 40 -10.31 7.91 -6.16
C SER A 40 -11.77 8.14 -6.50
N ASP A 41 -12.39 7.24 -7.27
CA ASP A 41 -13.82 7.31 -7.64
C ASP A 41 -14.76 7.35 -6.43
N ARG A 42 -14.33 6.77 -5.31
CA ARG A 42 -15.13 6.60 -4.09
C ARG A 42 -14.76 7.59 -2.99
N PHE A 43 -13.78 8.42 -3.22
CA PHE A 43 -13.25 9.31 -2.20
C PHE A 43 -14.06 10.61 -2.12
N VAL A 44 -13.80 11.57 -2.97
CA VAL A 44 -14.50 12.87 -3.00
C VAL A 44 -14.73 13.30 -4.45
N ASP A 45 -15.96 13.63 -4.77
CA ASP A 45 -16.39 14.22 -6.04
C ASP A 45 -16.11 15.74 -6.01
N GLY A 46 -15.00 16.16 -6.56
CA GLY A 46 -14.54 17.56 -6.53
C GLY A 46 -14.97 18.38 -7.75
N ASP A 47 -15.22 17.71 -8.88
CA ASP A 47 -15.72 18.31 -10.12
C ASP A 47 -16.85 17.45 -10.73
N PRO A 48 -18.10 17.64 -10.35
CA PRO A 48 -19.22 16.87 -10.89
C PRO A 48 -19.40 16.95 -12.41
N SER A 49 -18.76 17.90 -13.07
CA SER A 49 -18.88 18.06 -14.53
C SER A 49 -18.12 16.99 -15.32
N ASN A 50 -17.13 16.31 -14.69
CA ASN A 50 -16.32 15.29 -15.32
C ASN A 50 -16.83 13.85 -15.06
N ASN A 51 -17.78 13.62 -14.16
CA ASN A 51 -18.25 12.30 -13.73
C ASN A 51 -18.67 11.38 -14.89
N SER A 52 -19.11 11.95 -16.00
CA SER A 52 -19.49 11.22 -17.21
C SER A 52 -19.08 11.99 -18.46
N THR A 53 -18.20 11.43 -19.26
CA THR A 53 -17.75 12.05 -20.51
C THR A 53 -18.36 11.37 -21.74
N LYS A 54 -18.43 12.07 -22.88
CA LYS A 54 -19.05 11.54 -24.11
C LYS A 54 -18.34 10.26 -24.58
N ASP A 55 -17.02 10.23 -24.48
CA ASP A 55 -16.17 9.23 -25.14
C ASP A 55 -15.84 8.03 -24.24
N THR A 56 -16.32 8.02 -22.99
CA THR A 56 -16.18 6.88 -22.07
C THR A 56 -17.44 6.03 -22.04
N LYS A 57 -17.28 4.71 -21.96
CA LYS A 57 -18.40 3.76 -22.01
C LYS A 57 -19.23 3.79 -20.73
N GLU A 58 -18.60 3.59 -19.56
CA GLU A 58 -19.29 3.61 -18.27
C GLU A 58 -19.53 5.06 -17.83
N LYS A 59 -20.76 5.33 -17.40
CA LYS A 59 -21.18 6.62 -16.86
C LYS A 59 -21.35 6.54 -15.34
N ALA A 60 -21.26 7.66 -14.66
CA ALA A 60 -21.51 7.70 -13.23
C ALA A 60 -22.98 7.38 -12.90
N ASP A 61 -23.16 6.49 -11.92
CA ASP A 61 -24.46 6.12 -11.35
C ASP A 61 -24.27 5.77 -9.87
N LYS A 62 -24.51 6.74 -9.00
CA LYS A 62 -24.38 6.58 -7.53
C LYS A 62 -25.40 5.61 -6.91
N ASN A 63 -26.42 5.18 -7.67
CA ASN A 63 -27.38 4.16 -7.21
C ASN A 63 -26.91 2.73 -7.51
N ASN A 64 -25.89 2.58 -8.36
CA ASN A 64 -25.28 1.29 -8.65
C ASN A 64 -23.98 1.15 -7.88
N ILE A 65 -23.99 0.35 -6.80
CA ILE A 65 -22.79 0.11 -5.96
C ILE A 65 -21.57 -0.39 -6.77
N HIS A 66 -21.80 -1.04 -7.90
CA HIS A 66 -20.77 -1.55 -8.79
C HIS A 66 -20.30 -0.53 -9.84
N GLY A 67 -21.01 0.60 -9.97
CA GLY A 67 -20.71 1.64 -10.95
C GLY A 67 -19.77 2.73 -10.42
N ARG A 68 -19.58 3.75 -11.24
CA ARG A 68 -18.77 4.94 -10.90
C ARG A 68 -19.57 5.92 -10.05
N PHE A 69 -18.89 6.51 -9.06
CA PHE A 69 -19.50 7.50 -8.15
C PHE A 69 -19.03 8.94 -8.45
N GLY A 70 -17.92 9.10 -9.15
CA GLY A 70 -17.47 10.40 -9.62
C GLY A 70 -16.44 11.10 -8.74
N GLY A 71 -15.85 10.41 -7.75
CA GLY A 71 -14.68 10.96 -7.07
C GLY A 71 -13.51 11.12 -8.05
N ASP A 72 -12.67 12.16 -7.84
CA ASP A 72 -11.71 12.62 -8.82
C ASP A 72 -10.45 13.28 -8.21
N ILE A 73 -9.53 13.70 -9.06
CA ILE A 73 -8.29 14.39 -8.66
C ILE A 73 -8.59 15.72 -7.97
N GLN A 74 -9.63 16.45 -8.40
CA GLN A 74 -10.00 17.70 -7.74
C GLN A 74 -10.49 17.44 -6.30
N GLY A 75 -11.21 16.34 -6.08
CA GLY A 75 -11.62 15.90 -4.75
C GLY A 75 -10.43 15.56 -3.85
N ILE A 76 -9.39 14.91 -4.39
CA ILE A 76 -8.14 14.67 -3.66
C ILE A 76 -7.47 16.00 -3.29
N ILE A 77 -7.35 16.94 -4.23
CA ILE A 77 -6.78 18.28 -3.99
C ILE A 77 -7.55 18.99 -2.87
N ASN A 78 -8.87 18.97 -2.91
CA ASN A 78 -9.71 19.61 -1.90
C ASN A 78 -9.57 18.98 -0.50
N SER A 79 -9.11 17.74 -0.44
CA SER A 79 -8.97 16.95 0.80
C SER A 79 -7.55 16.93 1.38
N LEU A 80 -6.59 17.64 0.78
CA LEU A 80 -5.19 17.61 1.23
C LEU A 80 -5.01 18.09 2.68
N ASP A 81 -5.86 19.00 3.17
CA ASP A 81 -5.82 19.43 4.57
C ASP A 81 -6.27 18.32 5.53
N HIS A 82 -7.36 17.62 5.21
CA HIS A 82 -7.82 16.45 5.96
C HIS A 82 -6.72 15.37 6.04
N ILE A 83 -6.12 15.03 4.90
CA ILE A 83 -5.07 14.03 4.78
C ILE A 83 -3.82 14.44 5.60
N SER A 84 -3.41 15.71 5.51
CA SER A 84 -2.28 16.24 6.28
C SER A 84 -2.56 16.24 7.78
N GLN A 85 -3.78 16.60 8.21
CA GLN A 85 -4.19 16.59 9.61
C GLN A 85 -4.23 15.18 10.20
N LEU A 86 -4.58 14.17 9.42
CA LEU A 86 -4.48 12.77 9.82
C LEU A 86 -3.05 12.33 10.12
N GLY A 87 -2.04 13.03 9.59
CA GLY A 87 -0.62 12.69 9.75
C GLY A 87 -0.02 11.96 8.55
N ALA A 88 -0.77 11.80 7.47
CA ALA A 88 -0.25 11.23 6.24
C ALA A 88 0.82 12.14 5.60
N THR A 89 1.86 11.50 5.07
CA THR A 89 2.98 12.14 4.39
C THR A 89 3.15 11.66 2.96
N ALA A 90 2.35 10.69 2.54
CA ALA A 90 2.26 10.28 1.15
C ALA A 90 0.83 9.82 0.82
N ILE A 91 0.43 10.00 -0.43
CA ILE A 91 -0.85 9.54 -0.98
C ILE A 91 -0.56 8.52 -2.07
N TRP A 92 -1.27 7.41 -2.03
CA TRP A 92 -1.35 6.43 -3.09
C TRP A 92 -2.80 6.35 -3.59
N PRO A 93 -3.17 7.04 -4.69
CA PRO A 93 -4.45 6.81 -5.36
C PRO A 93 -4.37 5.51 -6.17
N THR A 94 -5.46 4.73 -6.22
CA THR A 94 -5.61 3.65 -7.20
C THR A 94 -5.44 4.19 -8.62
N PRO A 95 -5.22 3.35 -9.65
CA PRO A 95 -4.86 3.83 -10.98
C PRO A 95 -5.81 4.91 -11.50
N LEU A 96 -5.24 6.02 -11.95
CA LEU A 96 -5.97 7.17 -12.50
C LEU A 96 -5.85 7.25 -14.03
N LEU A 97 -5.10 6.34 -14.64
CA LEU A 97 -4.96 6.25 -16.09
C LEU A 97 -6.26 5.80 -16.75
N GLY A 98 -6.40 6.09 -18.05
CA GLY A 98 -7.60 5.77 -18.80
C GLY A 98 -8.04 4.32 -18.62
N ASP A 99 -9.30 4.11 -18.24
CA ASP A 99 -9.96 2.80 -18.18
C ASP A 99 -11.32 2.93 -18.86
N ASN A 100 -11.45 2.38 -20.07
CA ASN A 100 -12.67 2.52 -20.87
C ASN A 100 -13.49 1.23 -20.94
N GLU A 101 -13.41 0.39 -19.91
CA GLU A 101 -14.33 -0.75 -19.81
C GLU A 101 -15.77 -0.29 -19.60
N ALA A 102 -16.74 -1.12 -20.00
CA ALA A 102 -18.16 -0.77 -19.93
C ALA A 102 -18.75 -0.92 -18.52
N GLN A 103 -18.04 -1.62 -17.65
CA GLN A 103 -18.42 -1.89 -16.26
C GLN A 103 -17.15 -1.93 -15.40
N TRP A 104 -17.26 -1.55 -14.13
CA TRP A 104 -16.19 -1.61 -13.14
C TRP A 104 -14.99 -0.68 -13.41
N SER A 105 -15.06 0.20 -14.43
CA SER A 105 -13.95 1.08 -14.80
C SER A 105 -13.54 2.06 -13.69
N TYR A 106 -14.29 2.13 -12.61
CA TYR A 106 -13.99 2.99 -11.48
C TYR A 106 -12.70 2.61 -10.74
N HIS A 107 -12.27 1.35 -10.82
CA HIS A 107 -11.07 0.89 -10.13
C HIS A 107 -9.77 1.27 -10.87
N GLY A 108 -9.82 1.48 -12.22
CA GLY A 108 -8.69 1.93 -13.02
C GLY A 108 -7.67 0.85 -13.42
N TYR A 109 -7.85 -0.41 -13.03
CA TYR A 109 -6.85 -1.47 -13.29
C TYR A 109 -6.90 -2.04 -14.70
N ALA A 110 -7.96 -1.83 -15.48
CA ALA A 110 -8.04 -2.20 -16.90
C ALA A 110 -7.58 -1.04 -17.79
N CYS A 111 -6.29 -0.71 -17.74
CA CYS A 111 -5.71 0.47 -18.38
C CYS A 111 -5.88 0.44 -19.90
N SER A 112 -6.53 1.47 -20.45
CA SER A 112 -6.75 1.66 -21.90
C SER A 112 -5.85 2.73 -22.52
N ASP A 113 -5.14 3.52 -21.72
CA ASP A 113 -4.16 4.51 -22.15
C ASP A 113 -3.12 4.76 -21.05
N TYR A 114 -1.86 4.44 -21.32
CA TYR A 114 -0.77 4.52 -20.35
C TYR A 114 -0.18 5.93 -20.14
N TYR A 115 -0.55 6.90 -20.97
CA TYR A 115 0.02 8.26 -20.96
C TYR A 115 -1.00 9.35 -20.64
N HIS A 116 -2.28 9.00 -20.52
CA HIS A 116 -3.32 9.97 -20.20
C HIS A 116 -4.14 9.56 -19.00
N ILE A 117 -4.37 10.54 -18.14
CA ILE A 117 -5.32 10.43 -17.03
C ILE A 117 -6.74 10.24 -17.62
N ASP A 118 -7.52 9.36 -17.00
CA ASP A 118 -8.93 9.16 -17.35
C ASP A 118 -9.68 10.50 -17.25
N PRO A 119 -10.39 10.92 -18.30
CA PRO A 119 -11.07 12.23 -18.28
C PRO A 119 -12.14 12.36 -17.21
N ARG A 120 -12.59 11.24 -16.62
CA ARG A 120 -13.52 11.23 -15.47
C ARG A 120 -12.80 11.44 -14.15
N PHE A 121 -11.49 11.37 -14.09
CA PHE A 121 -10.66 11.76 -12.95
C PHE A 121 -10.04 13.15 -13.14
N GLY A 122 -9.94 13.65 -14.37
CA GLY A 122 -9.36 14.95 -14.69
C GLY A 122 -8.46 14.94 -15.92
N SER A 123 -7.28 15.54 -15.82
CA SER A 123 -6.30 15.60 -16.90
C SER A 123 -4.88 15.40 -16.39
N ASN A 124 -3.92 15.24 -17.30
CA ASN A 124 -2.50 15.18 -16.97
C ASN A 124 -2.03 16.45 -16.24
N GLU A 125 -2.50 17.61 -16.66
CA GLU A 125 -2.18 18.90 -16.05
C GLU A 125 -2.75 19.00 -14.62
N LEU A 126 -3.99 18.52 -14.41
CA LEU A 126 -4.60 18.50 -13.07
C LEU A 126 -3.87 17.51 -12.16
N TYR A 127 -3.38 16.39 -12.70
CA TYR A 127 -2.55 15.45 -11.95
C TYR A 127 -1.23 16.11 -11.51
N CYS A 128 -0.55 16.85 -12.40
CA CYS A 128 0.64 17.63 -12.02
C CYS A 128 0.33 18.66 -10.94
N GLN A 129 -0.81 19.37 -11.03
CA GLN A 129 -1.23 20.33 -10.00
C GLN A 129 -1.50 19.64 -8.65
N MET A 130 -2.09 18.44 -8.66
CA MET A 130 -2.27 17.63 -7.44
C MET A 130 -0.92 17.33 -6.78
N VAL A 131 0.08 16.89 -7.58
CA VAL A 131 1.42 16.61 -7.08
C VAL A 131 2.05 17.88 -6.48
N GLU A 132 2.00 19.01 -7.18
CA GLU A 132 2.54 20.29 -6.69
C GLU A 132 1.89 20.71 -5.36
N LYS A 133 0.57 20.70 -5.28
CA LYS A 133 -0.17 21.06 -4.07
C LYS A 133 0.07 20.11 -2.90
N ALA A 134 0.25 18.80 -3.19
CA ALA A 134 0.64 17.83 -2.19
C ALA A 134 2.05 18.13 -1.64
N HIS A 135 3.01 18.43 -2.54
CA HIS A 135 4.38 18.80 -2.16
C HIS A 135 4.43 20.08 -1.32
N GLU A 136 3.58 21.10 -1.60
CA GLU A 136 3.45 22.31 -0.76
C GLU A 136 3.07 21.98 0.69
N LYS A 137 2.40 20.85 0.92
CA LYS A 137 2.03 20.34 2.25
C LYS A 137 3.01 19.29 2.80
N GLY A 138 4.10 19.00 2.09
CA GLY A 138 5.06 17.97 2.44
C GLY A 138 4.50 16.56 2.27
N ILE A 139 3.55 16.37 1.36
CA ILE A 139 2.93 15.08 1.05
C ILE A 139 3.47 14.60 -0.29
N LYS A 140 4.01 13.39 -0.32
CA LYS A 140 4.50 12.69 -1.50
C LYS A 140 3.36 12.04 -2.28
N ILE A 141 3.57 11.81 -3.58
CA ILE A 141 2.62 11.09 -4.42
C ILE A 141 3.23 9.79 -4.94
N ILE A 142 2.51 8.69 -4.71
CA ILE A 142 2.85 7.34 -5.19
C ILE A 142 1.87 6.99 -6.31
N MET A 143 2.39 6.73 -7.51
CA MET A 143 1.56 6.35 -8.65
C MET A 143 1.36 4.83 -8.68
N ASP A 144 0.12 4.39 -8.87
CA ASP A 144 -0.19 2.98 -9.11
C ASP A 144 0.11 2.61 -10.57
N MET A 145 0.93 1.60 -10.78
CA MET A 145 1.44 1.17 -12.08
C MET A 145 1.01 -0.26 -12.36
N VAL A 146 0.39 -0.50 -13.51
CA VAL A 146 -0.16 -1.80 -13.92
C VAL A 146 0.56 -2.30 -15.19
N PRO A 147 1.78 -2.83 -15.11
CA PRO A 147 2.51 -3.33 -16.27
C PRO A 147 2.15 -4.78 -16.65
N ASN A 148 1.51 -5.56 -15.76
CA ASN A 148 1.18 -6.96 -16.00
C ASN A 148 0.15 -7.15 -17.11
N HIS A 149 -0.86 -6.30 -17.19
CA HIS A 149 -1.98 -6.40 -18.14
C HIS A 149 -2.45 -5.02 -18.58
N CYS A 150 -3.12 -4.95 -19.73
CA CYS A 150 -3.85 -3.76 -20.16
C CYS A 150 -5.37 -4.01 -20.08
N GLY A 151 -6.16 -2.99 -20.37
CA GLY A 151 -7.60 -3.13 -20.59
C GLY A 151 -7.94 -3.76 -21.94
N SER A 152 -9.02 -4.53 -22.03
CA SER A 152 -9.53 -5.06 -23.31
C SER A 152 -9.93 -3.97 -24.29
N THR A 153 -10.14 -2.76 -23.80
CA THR A 153 -10.48 -1.57 -24.57
C THR A 153 -9.27 -0.72 -24.95
N HIS A 154 -8.07 -1.14 -24.58
CA HIS A 154 -6.85 -0.49 -25.04
C HIS A 154 -6.79 -0.56 -26.57
N TRP A 155 -6.41 0.54 -27.23
CA TRP A 155 -6.37 0.62 -28.69
C TRP A 155 -5.42 -0.41 -29.33
N TRP A 156 -4.43 -0.92 -28.59
CA TRP A 156 -3.58 -2.03 -29.03
C TRP A 156 -4.36 -3.31 -29.30
N MET A 157 -5.47 -3.55 -28.60
CA MET A 157 -6.28 -4.75 -28.84
C MET A 157 -6.94 -4.75 -30.21
N ALA A 158 -7.10 -3.58 -30.84
CA ALA A 158 -7.56 -3.46 -32.22
C ALA A 158 -6.41 -3.52 -33.25
N ASP A 159 -5.20 -3.07 -32.90
CA ASP A 159 -4.03 -3.01 -33.79
C ASP A 159 -2.73 -3.12 -32.96
N LEU A 160 -2.31 -4.35 -32.67
CA LEU A 160 -1.09 -4.63 -31.93
C LEU A 160 0.16 -4.19 -32.70
N PRO A 161 1.10 -3.47 -32.10
CA PRO A 161 2.40 -3.15 -32.71
C PRO A 161 3.18 -4.41 -33.14
N TYR A 162 3.14 -5.46 -32.28
CA TYR A 162 3.65 -6.80 -32.56
C TYR A 162 2.63 -7.83 -32.06
N LYS A 163 2.53 -8.97 -32.74
CA LYS A 163 1.57 -10.03 -32.38
C LYS A 163 1.83 -10.63 -31.00
N ASP A 164 3.07 -10.59 -30.53
CA ASP A 164 3.55 -11.15 -29.28
C ASP A 164 3.64 -10.10 -28.14
N TRP A 165 3.02 -8.93 -28.28
CA TRP A 165 2.89 -7.98 -27.17
C TRP A 165 1.89 -8.45 -26.11
N ILE A 166 0.91 -9.25 -26.51
CA ILE A 166 -0.08 -9.86 -25.63
C ILE A 166 0.16 -11.38 -25.61
N ASN A 167 0.24 -11.97 -24.44
CA ASN A 167 0.21 -13.41 -24.27
C ASN A 167 -1.18 -13.94 -24.63
N GLN A 168 -1.24 -14.94 -25.51
CA GLN A 168 -2.48 -15.49 -26.03
C GLN A 168 -2.44 -17.01 -26.01
N PHE A 169 -3.60 -17.59 -25.76
CA PHE A 169 -3.86 -19.02 -25.86
C PHE A 169 -4.92 -19.25 -26.94
N ASP A 170 -5.13 -20.50 -27.37
CA ASP A 170 -6.16 -20.86 -28.34
C ASP A 170 -7.57 -20.41 -27.92
N ASN A 171 -7.80 -20.40 -26.62
CA ASN A 171 -9.01 -19.87 -25.99
C ASN A 171 -8.64 -18.96 -24.82
N PHE A 172 -9.58 -18.14 -24.35
CA PHE A 172 -9.38 -17.36 -23.14
C PHE A 172 -8.93 -18.28 -22.01
N THR A 173 -7.76 -17.98 -21.45
CA THR A 173 -7.14 -18.71 -20.34
C THR A 173 -6.82 -17.72 -19.24
N ASN A 174 -7.47 -17.89 -18.10
CA ASN A 174 -7.25 -17.08 -16.92
C ASN A 174 -5.99 -17.56 -16.18
N THR A 175 -5.22 -16.68 -15.58
CA THR A 175 -4.18 -17.06 -14.62
C THR A 175 -4.82 -17.80 -13.45
N HIS A 176 -4.13 -18.80 -12.88
CA HIS A 176 -4.68 -19.51 -11.70
C HIS A 176 -4.38 -18.80 -10.37
N ASN A 177 -3.92 -17.55 -10.42
CA ASN A 177 -3.62 -16.70 -9.26
C ASN A 177 -2.63 -17.35 -8.25
N CYS A 178 -1.70 -18.17 -8.74
CA CYS A 178 -0.71 -18.86 -7.92
C CYS A 178 0.72 -18.59 -8.40
N PHE A 179 1.20 -17.37 -8.14
CA PHE A 179 2.55 -16.97 -8.57
C PHE A 179 3.68 -17.67 -7.79
N SER A 180 3.37 -18.49 -6.79
CA SER A 180 4.37 -19.35 -6.13
C SER A 180 5.08 -20.27 -7.10
N ALA A 181 4.45 -20.62 -8.22
CA ALA A 181 5.08 -21.37 -9.31
C ALA A 181 6.38 -20.71 -9.83
N ASN A 182 6.56 -19.40 -9.65
CA ASN A 182 7.72 -18.64 -10.12
C ASN A 182 9.00 -18.89 -9.29
N TYR A 183 8.88 -19.33 -8.06
CA TYR A 183 10.02 -19.65 -7.18
C TYR A 183 9.99 -21.09 -6.66
N ASP A 184 8.92 -21.85 -6.88
CA ASP A 184 8.86 -23.27 -6.51
C ASP A 184 9.75 -24.09 -7.45
N ILE A 185 10.79 -24.75 -6.87
CA ILE A 185 11.73 -25.60 -7.60
C ILE A 185 11.07 -26.86 -8.20
N ASN A 186 9.90 -27.24 -7.68
CA ASN A 186 9.15 -28.40 -8.11
C ASN A 186 7.95 -28.07 -9.01
N ALA A 187 7.71 -26.78 -9.27
CA ALA A 187 6.59 -26.37 -10.12
C ALA A 187 6.74 -26.89 -11.55
N SER A 188 5.64 -27.32 -12.13
CA SER A 188 5.59 -27.66 -13.54
C SER A 188 5.80 -26.43 -14.42
N GLU A 189 6.36 -26.63 -15.62
CA GLU A 189 6.45 -25.56 -16.61
C GLU A 189 5.04 -25.04 -17.01
N TYR A 190 4.07 -25.95 -17.08
CA TYR A 190 2.67 -25.60 -17.35
C TYR A 190 2.13 -24.59 -16.33
N ASP A 191 2.33 -24.80 -15.04
CA ASP A 191 1.84 -23.92 -13.99
C ASP A 191 2.59 -22.59 -13.99
N ARG A 192 3.90 -22.56 -14.28
CA ARG A 192 4.66 -21.33 -14.44
C ARG A 192 4.13 -20.48 -15.61
N LEU A 193 3.94 -21.12 -16.77
CA LEU A 193 3.41 -20.43 -17.94
C LEU A 193 1.99 -19.91 -17.69
N LEU A 194 1.15 -20.71 -17.04
CA LEU A 194 -0.22 -20.28 -16.72
C LEU A 194 -0.24 -19.12 -15.72
N SER A 195 0.65 -19.13 -14.72
CA SER A 195 0.81 -18.02 -13.77
C SER A 195 1.16 -16.71 -14.46
N ASN A 196 2.14 -16.76 -15.39
CA ASN A 196 2.78 -15.56 -15.94
C ASN A 196 2.19 -15.10 -17.28
N ARG A 197 1.40 -15.92 -17.95
CA ARG A 197 0.86 -15.62 -19.28
C ARG A 197 -0.64 -15.79 -19.38
N GLY A 198 -1.29 -16.37 -18.35
CA GLY A 198 -2.74 -16.35 -18.25
C GLY A 198 -3.24 -14.93 -18.02
N TRP A 199 -4.32 -14.56 -18.68
CA TRP A 199 -4.91 -13.23 -18.48
C TRP A 199 -5.42 -13.08 -17.04
N PHE A 200 -5.22 -11.91 -16.46
CA PHE A 200 -5.66 -11.65 -15.09
C PHE A 200 -7.19 -11.75 -14.95
N ASP A 201 -7.90 -11.20 -15.92
CA ASP A 201 -9.34 -11.40 -16.13
C ASP A 201 -9.67 -11.20 -17.62
N ARG A 202 -10.91 -11.47 -18.04
CA ARG A 202 -11.36 -11.28 -19.43
C ARG A 202 -11.11 -9.84 -19.96
N PRO A 203 -11.40 -8.77 -19.19
CA PRO A 203 -11.09 -7.41 -19.59
C PRO A 203 -9.62 -7.02 -19.37
N MET A 204 -8.75 -7.93 -18.94
CA MET A 204 -7.36 -7.67 -18.55
C MET A 204 -6.37 -8.59 -19.29
N PRO A 205 -6.16 -8.37 -20.60
CA PRO A 205 -5.18 -9.10 -21.42
C PRO A 205 -3.76 -8.98 -20.87
N ASP A 206 -3.08 -10.12 -20.76
CA ASP A 206 -1.74 -10.21 -20.22
C ASP A 206 -0.68 -9.68 -21.19
N MET A 207 0.25 -8.85 -20.67
CA MET A 207 1.29 -8.16 -21.43
C MET A 207 2.59 -8.96 -21.41
N ASN A 208 3.13 -9.28 -22.57
CA ASN A 208 4.36 -10.05 -22.70
C ASN A 208 5.62 -9.19 -22.58
N LEU A 209 6.10 -8.97 -21.36
CA LEU A 209 7.32 -8.19 -21.11
C LEU A 209 8.61 -8.91 -21.54
N GLU A 210 8.58 -10.17 -21.98
CA GLU A 210 9.72 -10.82 -22.64
C GLU A 210 9.99 -10.18 -24.02
N ASN A 211 8.99 -9.55 -24.65
CA ASN A 211 9.20 -8.73 -25.82
C ASN A 211 9.99 -7.46 -25.44
N LYS A 212 11.17 -7.31 -26.01
CA LYS A 212 12.12 -6.24 -25.62
C LYS A 212 11.66 -4.83 -26.01
N ASP A 213 10.83 -4.69 -27.03
CA ASP A 213 10.27 -3.39 -27.42
C ASP A 213 9.15 -2.98 -26.44
N LEU A 214 8.31 -3.93 -26.00
CA LEU A 214 7.32 -3.69 -24.98
C LEU A 214 7.95 -3.38 -23.62
N LEU A 215 8.97 -4.15 -23.20
CA LEU A 215 9.74 -3.87 -22.00
C LEU A 215 10.32 -2.46 -22.04
N LYS A 216 10.92 -2.07 -23.19
CA LYS A 216 11.46 -0.71 -23.38
C LYS A 216 10.38 0.36 -23.29
N TYR A 217 9.21 0.10 -23.85
CA TYR A 217 8.06 0.99 -23.75
C TYR A 217 7.68 1.23 -22.27
N PHE A 218 7.57 0.17 -21.46
CA PHE A 218 7.24 0.31 -20.05
C PHE A 218 8.37 0.95 -19.21
N GLN A 219 9.63 0.72 -19.54
CA GLN A 219 10.75 1.44 -18.92
C GLN A 219 10.63 2.95 -19.16
N GLN A 220 10.35 3.36 -20.41
CA GLN A 220 10.17 4.76 -20.77
C GLN A 220 8.90 5.36 -20.18
N TRP A 221 7.81 4.61 -20.12
CA TRP A 221 6.56 5.02 -19.49
C TRP A 221 6.74 5.38 -18.02
N ALA A 222 7.39 4.53 -17.25
CA ALA A 222 7.67 4.79 -15.83
C ALA A 222 8.54 6.04 -15.64
N ILE A 223 9.64 6.14 -16.40
CA ILE A 223 10.55 7.30 -16.35
C ILE A 223 9.83 8.58 -16.76
N TRP A 224 8.96 8.49 -17.77
CA TRP A 224 8.18 9.65 -18.24
C TRP A 224 7.26 10.20 -17.16
N TRP A 225 6.53 9.36 -16.43
CA TRP A 225 5.67 9.81 -15.34
C TRP A 225 6.47 10.42 -14.18
N VAL A 226 7.64 9.85 -13.85
CA VAL A 226 8.52 10.45 -12.85
C VAL A 226 8.93 11.88 -13.23
N GLU A 227 9.32 12.09 -14.48
CA GLU A 227 9.77 13.40 -14.96
C GLU A 227 8.61 14.36 -15.24
N TYR A 228 7.53 13.88 -15.84
CA TYR A 228 6.39 14.69 -16.21
C TYR A 228 5.64 15.22 -14.99
N ALA A 229 5.27 14.32 -14.11
CA ALA A 229 4.42 14.66 -12.96
C ALA A 229 5.18 14.87 -11.65
N ASN A 230 6.49 14.58 -11.60
CA ASN A 230 7.32 14.71 -10.38
C ASN A 230 6.84 13.82 -9.22
N ILE A 231 6.40 12.60 -9.52
CA ILE A 231 5.97 11.63 -8.50
C ILE A 231 7.13 11.16 -7.63
N ASP A 232 6.83 10.67 -6.42
CA ASP A 232 7.81 10.31 -5.38
C ASP A 232 7.95 8.80 -5.18
N GLY A 233 7.09 8.02 -5.80
CA GLY A 233 7.12 6.57 -5.68
C GLY A 233 6.16 5.89 -6.65
N MET A 234 6.26 4.57 -6.70
CA MET A 234 5.35 3.72 -7.46
C MET A 234 4.85 2.57 -6.60
N ARG A 235 3.60 2.17 -6.79
CA ARG A 235 3.09 0.86 -6.40
C ARG A 235 2.88 0.05 -7.65
N VAL A 236 3.40 -1.15 -7.69
CA VAL A 236 3.28 -2.04 -8.85
C VAL A 236 2.25 -3.11 -8.55
N ASP A 237 1.17 -3.05 -9.31
CA ASP A 237 0.08 -4.01 -9.26
C ASP A 237 0.53 -5.40 -9.70
N THR A 238 0.02 -6.43 -9.03
CA THR A 238 0.22 -7.84 -9.40
C THR A 238 1.65 -8.19 -9.82
N TYR A 239 2.67 -7.61 -9.14
CA TYR A 239 4.08 -7.70 -9.54
C TYR A 239 4.57 -9.13 -9.82
N PRO A 240 4.25 -10.17 -9.01
CA PRO A 240 4.74 -11.53 -9.24
C PRO A 240 4.08 -12.28 -10.41
N TYR A 241 3.08 -11.71 -11.05
CA TYR A 241 2.44 -12.31 -12.23
C TYR A 241 3.20 -12.02 -13.52
N ILE A 242 4.03 -10.98 -13.52
CA ILE A 242 4.96 -10.68 -14.62
C ILE A 242 6.10 -11.69 -14.59
N GLU A 243 6.60 -12.12 -15.76
CA GLU A 243 7.82 -12.92 -15.81
C GLU A 243 8.94 -12.24 -15.03
N LYS A 244 9.53 -12.96 -14.07
CA LYS A 244 10.41 -12.36 -13.05
C LYS A 244 11.65 -11.66 -13.60
N VAL A 245 12.23 -12.16 -14.70
CA VAL A 245 13.43 -11.54 -15.29
C VAL A 245 13.11 -10.21 -15.97
N PRO A 246 12.13 -10.11 -16.88
CA PRO A 246 11.72 -8.82 -17.43
C PRO A 246 11.24 -7.82 -16.36
N ALA A 247 10.53 -8.28 -15.33
CA ALA A 247 10.10 -7.43 -14.21
C ALA A 247 11.30 -6.82 -13.48
N SER A 248 12.32 -7.64 -13.19
CA SER A 248 13.58 -7.17 -12.59
C SER A 248 14.32 -6.19 -13.51
N GLU A 249 14.41 -6.46 -14.83
CA GLU A 249 15.03 -5.56 -15.82
C GLU A 249 14.29 -4.22 -15.92
N TRP A 250 12.97 -4.24 -15.80
CA TRP A 250 12.15 -3.02 -15.76
C TRP A 250 12.48 -2.15 -14.55
N LEU A 251 12.49 -2.74 -13.35
CA LEU A 251 12.84 -2.03 -12.12
C LEU A 251 14.31 -1.58 -12.09
N ALA A 252 15.23 -2.39 -12.59
CA ALA A 252 16.65 -2.03 -12.69
C ALA A 252 16.86 -0.75 -13.53
N ALA A 253 16.11 -0.59 -14.62
CA ALA A 253 16.19 0.60 -15.46
C ALA A 253 15.70 1.86 -14.72
N ILE A 254 14.61 1.76 -13.95
CA ILE A 254 14.09 2.88 -13.15
C ILE A 254 15.09 3.25 -12.03
N ARG A 255 15.61 2.27 -11.32
CA ARG A 255 16.58 2.47 -10.23
C ARG A 255 17.94 3.01 -10.71
N ALA A 256 18.35 2.69 -11.92
CA ALA A 256 19.55 3.27 -12.53
C ALA A 256 19.39 4.78 -12.77
N GLU A 257 18.20 5.21 -13.13
CA GLU A 257 17.89 6.64 -13.30
C GLU A 257 17.68 7.35 -11.94
N TYR A 258 17.00 6.69 -10.98
CA TYR A 258 16.58 7.26 -9.69
C TYR A 258 16.97 6.32 -8.53
N PRO A 259 18.23 6.33 -8.08
CA PRO A 259 18.73 5.34 -7.09
C PRO A 259 18.01 5.35 -5.74
N ASN A 260 17.46 6.51 -5.32
CA ASN A 260 16.77 6.69 -4.05
C ASN A 260 15.23 6.69 -4.17
N PHE A 261 14.71 6.45 -5.37
CA PHE A 261 13.28 6.34 -5.62
C PHE A 261 12.76 5.00 -5.07
N ASN A 262 11.62 5.02 -4.38
CA ASN A 262 11.07 3.79 -3.82
C ASN A 262 9.91 3.26 -4.66
N ILE A 263 9.86 1.94 -4.75
CA ILE A 263 8.84 1.19 -5.48
C ILE A 263 8.37 0.06 -4.60
N VAL A 264 7.07 -0.05 -4.37
CA VAL A 264 6.46 -1.17 -3.67
C VAL A 264 5.73 -2.08 -4.65
N GLY A 265 5.98 -3.37 -4.56
CA GLY A 265 5.27 -4.39 -5.34
C GLY A 265 4.22 -5.10 -4.52
N GLU A 266 3.07 -5.31 -5.12
CA GLU A 266 2.05 -6.17 -4.55
C GLU A 266 2.44 -7.64 -4.78
N CYS A 267 2.92 -8.28 -3.72
CA CYS A 267 3.25 -9.70 -3.68
C CYS A 267 2.29 -10.39 -2.71
N TRP A 268 1.03 -10.58 -3.13
CA TRP A 268 -0.04 -11.04 -2.26
C TRP A 268 0.10 -12.52 -1.92
N THR A 269 0.90 -12.79 -0.91
CA THR A 269 1.05 -14.11 -0.32
C THR A 269 1.29 -13.99 1.18
N ARG A 270 0.93 -15.01 1.94
CA ARG A 270 0.97 -14.97 3.41
C ARG A 270 2.26 -15.51 4.02
N PRO A 271 2.91 -16.56 3.49
CA PRO A 271 4.17 -17.05 4.04
C PRO A 271 5.30 -16.02 3.90
N ALA A 272 5.91 -15.62 5.03
CA ALA A 272 6.99 -14.64 5.03
C ALA A 272 8.16 -14.97 4.07
N PRO A 273 8.62 -16.25 3.93
CA PRO A 273 9.66 -16.58 2.94
C PRO A 273 9.24 -16.29 1.50
N ALA A 274 7.95 -16.44 1.19
CA ALA A 274 7.41 -16.18 -0.15
C ALA A 274 7.35 -14.68 -0.47
N VAL A 275 7.09 -13.83 0.52
CA VAL A 275 7.14 -12.37 0.36
C VAL A 275 8.58 -11.88 0.31
N ALA A 276 9.45 -12.38 1.22
CA ALA A 276 10.86 -12.00 1.29
C ALA A 276 11.61 -12.27 0.00
N TYR A 277 11.27 -13.37 -0.71
CA TYR A 277 11.85 -13.71 -2.01
C TYR A 277 11.80 -12.54 -3.02
N TRP A 278 10.77 -11.71 -2.96
CA TRP A 278 10.58 -10.59 -3.87
C TRP A 278 11.25 -9.29 -3.43
N GLN A 279 11.81 -9.20 -2.21
CA GLN A 279 12.54 -7.99 -1.81
C GLN A 279 13.96 -7.98 -2.39
N SER A 280 14.34 -6.86 -3.01
CA SER A 280 15.71 -6.68 -3.52
C SER A 280 16.75 -6.82 -2.41
N GLY A 281 17.78 -7.60 -2.67
CA GLY A 281 18.86 -7.92 -1.73
C GLY A 281 18.54 -9.08 -0.78
N ALA A 282 17.40 -9.79 -0.96
CA ALA A 282 17.13 -11.02 -0.24
C ALA A 282 18.13 -12.13 -0.67
N ASP A 283 18.50 -12.99 0.28
CA ASP A 283 19.39 -14.14 0.02
C ASP A 283 18.59 -15.31 -0.56
N ASN A 284 18.27 -15.22 -1.86
CA ASN A 284 17.44 -16.19 -2.55
C ASN A 284 18.26 -17.42 -2.99
N PHE A 285 17.67 -18.61 -2.81
CA PHE A 285 18.30 -19.90 -3.12
C PHE A 285 18.72 -20.07 -4.60
N ASP A 286 18.06 -19.33 -5.52
CA ASP A 286 18.34 -19.35 -6.96
C ASP A 286 19.20 -18.15 -7.43
N GLY A 287 19.60 -17.28 -6.50
CA GLY A 287 20.39 -16.08 -6.78
C GLY A 287 19.62 -14.97 -7.50
N PHE A 288 18.29 -15.10 -7.62
CA PHE A 288 17.46 -14.07 -8.25
C PHE A 288 17.35 -12.83 -7.37
N ASP A 289 17.56 -11.65 -7.95
CA ASP A 289 17.23 -10.35 -7.35
C ASP A 289 16.13 -9.67 -8.18
N SER A 290 15.02 -9.38 -7.55
CA SER A 290 13.87 -8.73 -8.19
C SER A 290 14.12 -7.26 -8.55
N ASN A 291 15.12 -6.61 -7.98
CA ASN A 291 15.29 -5.16 -7.96
C ASN A 291 14.11 -4.37 -7.33
N LEU A 292 13.21 -5.04 -6.63
CA LEU A 292 12.05 -4.43 -5.96
C LEU A 292 12.43 -4.00 -4.52
N PRO A 293 12.54 -2.69 -4.23
CA PRO A 293 13.04 -2.26 -2.91
C PRO A 293 12.09 -2.60 -1.77
N THR A 294 10.78 -2.51 -2.00
CA THR A 294 9.73 -2.61 -0.99
C THR A 294 8.69 -3.64 -1.40
N VAL A 295 8.30 -4.49 -0.45
CA VAL A 295 7.21 -5.48 -0.61
C VAL A 295 6.12 -5.22 0.42
N MET A 296 4.87 -5.54 0.08
CA MET A 296 3.74 -5.45 1.00
C MET A 296 3.80 -6.57 2.05
N ASP A 297 3.69 -6.21 3.33
CA ASP A 297 3.85 -7.10 4.47
C ASP A 297 2.55 -7.85 4.81
N PHE A 298 2.06 -8.64 3.87
CA PHE A 298 0.90 -9.51 4.07
C PHE A 298 1.02 -10.47 5.25
N PRO A 299 2.22 -11.01 5.59
CA PRO A 299 2.35 -11.89 6.76
C PRO A 299 2.00 -11.22 8.08
N VAL A 300 2.46 -9.99 8.31
CA VAL A 300 2.15 -9.26 9.55
C VAL A 300 0.73 -8.70 9.52
N GLU A 301 0.25 -8.25 8.36
CA GLU A 301 -1.14 -7.85 8.16
C GLU A 301 -2.08 -8.99 8.59
N GLU A 302 -1.92 -10.18 8.04
CA GLU A 302 -2.75 -11.33 8.39
C GLU A 302 -2.65 -11.71 9.87
N ALA A 303 -1.43 -11.66 10.44
CA ALA A 303 -1.21 -11.97 11.85
C ALA A 303 -1.97 -11.01 12.78
N ILE A 304 -1.97 -9.70 12.49
CA ILE A 304 -2.71 -8.70 13.27
C ILE A 304 -4.22 -8.93 13.13
N ARG A 305 -4.71 -9.15 11.91
CA ARG A 305 -6.14 -9.41 11.66
C ARG A 305 -6.61 -10.64 12.44
N GLN A 306 -5.94 -11.77 12.28
CA GLN A 306 -6.28 -13.01 12.98
C GLN A 306 -6.14 -12.90 14.52
N ALA A 307 -5.20 -12.08 15.00
CA ALA A 307 -5.03 -11.85 16.42
C ALA A 307 -6.21 -11.09 17.06
N LEU A 308 -6.80 -10.16 16.30
CA LEU A 308 -7.85 -9.26 16.79
C LEU A 308 -9.28 -9.70 16.37
N GLU A 309 -9.39 -10.66 15.47
CA GLU A 309 -10.64 -11.31 15.08
C GLU A 309 -11.22 -12.21 16.18
N THR A 310 -10.38 -12.69 17.09
CA THR A 310 -10.75 -13.65 18.15
C THR A 310 -10.45 -13.11 19.55
N ASP A 311 -10.83 -13.86 20.58
CA ASP A 311 -10.47 -13.55 21.97
C ASP A 311 -9.05 -14.02 22.36
N GLY A 312 -8.36 -14.71 21.44
CA GLY A 312 -6.98 -15.15 21.62
C GLY A 312 -6.78 -16.28 22.65
N LYS A 313 -7.85 -16.94 23.12
CA LYS A 313 -7.77 -17.99 24.16
C LYS A 313 -7.20 -19.32 23.67
N ASN A 314 -7.15 -19.53 22.34
CA ASN A 314 -6.61 -20.74 21.78
C ASN A 314 -5.08 -20.74 21.81
N TRP A 315 -4.49 -21.94 21.88
CA TRP A 315 -3.03 -22.11 21.78
C TRP A 315 -2.50 -21.48 20.47
N GLY A 316 -1.47 -20.64 20.59
CA GLY A 316 -0.93 -19.91 19.45
C GLY A 316 -1.86 -18.82 18.88
N GLY A 317 -2.97 -18.51 19.57
CA GLY A 317 -3.92 -17.48 19.17
C GLY A 317 -3.56 -16.08 19.66
N GLY A 318 -4.41 -15.10 19.31
CA GLY A 318 -4.25 -13.72 19.72
C GLY A 318 -2.92 -13.10 19.29
N LEU A 319 -2.39 -12.22 20.10
CA LEU A 319 -1.15 -11.48 19.79
C LEU A 319 0.11 -12.36 19.68
N THR A 320 0.04 -13.68 20.02
CA THR A 320 1.13 -14.62 19.71
C THR A 320 1.37 -14.72 18.20
N LYS A 321 0.32 -14.62 17.38
CA LYS A 321 0.46 -14.61 15.92
C LYS A 321 1.31 -13.45 15.43
N VAL A 322 1.14 -12.26 16.02
CA VAL A 322 1.94 -11.07 15.68
C VAL A 322 3.40 -11.29 16.10
N TYR A 323 3.63 -11.82 17.31
CA TYR A 323 4.97 -12.18 17.76
C TYR A 323 5.64 -13.14 16.77
N ASP A 324 4.96 -14.25 16.40
CA ASP A 324 5.49 -15.27 15.49
C ASP A 324 5.80 -14.70 14.11
N ALA A 325 4.93 -13.83 13.56
CA ALA A 325 5.18 -13.18 12.27
C ALA A 325 6.43 -12.30 12.28
N VAL A 326 6.64 -11.50 13.35
CA VAL A 326 7.82 -10.64 13.49
C VAL A 326 9.10 -11.44 13.71
N THR A 327 9.03 -12.67 14.25
CA THR A 327 10.23 -13.53 14.34
C THR A 327 10.82 -13.89 12.99
N MET A 328 10.07 -13.73 11.90
CA MET A 328 10.52 -14.00 10.54
C MET A 328 11.27 -12.81 9.89
N ASP A 329 11.45 -11.72 10.62
CA ASP A 329 12.12 -10.50 10.11
C ASP A 329 13.53 -10.76 9.55
N TYR A 330 14.21 -11.82 10.00
CA TYR A 330 15.53 -12.23 9.51
C TYR A 330 15.55 -12.67 8.03
N LEU A 331 14.39 -12.95 7.44
CA LEU A 331 14.28 -13.36 6.04
C LEU A 331 14.39 -12.17 5.07
N TYR A 332 14.08 -10.97 5.56
CA TYR A 332 14.02 -9.77 4.72
C TYR A 332 15.38 -9.06 4.67
N ALA A 333 15.72 -8.53 3.51
CA ALA A 333 16.93 -7.73 3.34
C ALA A 333 16.88 -6.43 4.16
N ASP A 334 15.70 -5.79 4.25
CA ASP A 334 15.49 -4.56 5.02
C ASP A 334 14.04 -4.49 5.51
N VAL A 335 13.84 -4.71 6.80
CA VAL A 335 12.51 -4.68 7.42
C VAL A 335 11.91 -3.28 7.49
N ASN A 336 12.70 -2.22 7.42
CA ASN A 336 12.20 -0.85 7.38
C ASN A 336 11.60 -0.48 6.01
N LYS A 337 11.83 -1.32 5.01
CA LYS A 337 11.22 -1.22 3.66
C LYS A 337 10.02 -2.15 3.48
N LEU A 338 9.50 -2.77 4.53
CA LEU A 338 8.25 -3.50 4.46
C LEU A 338 7.08 -2.52 4.48
N PHE A 339 6.18 -2.64 3.54
CA PHE A 339 4.98 -1.79 3.44
C PHE A 339 3.86 -2.43 4.26
N THR A 340 3.59 -1.86 5.44
CA THR A 340 2.69 -2.42 6.46
C THR A 340 1.30 -1.81 6.37
N PHE A 341 0.26 -2.62 6.63
CA PHE A 341 -1.13 -2.19 6.54
C PHE A 341 -2.05 -3.11 7.34
N LEU A 342 -3.30 -2.72 7.54
CA LEU A 342 -4.35 -3.52 8.17
C LEU A 342 -5.46 -3.91 7.20
N GLY A 343 -5.50 -3.28 6.04
CA GLY A 343 -6.42 -3.52 4.96
C GLY A 343 -6.12 -2.64 3.77
N ASN A 344 -6.70 -2.97 2.63
CA ASN A 344 -6.60 -2.22 1.39
C ASN A 344 -7.93 -2.30 0.61
N HIS A 345 -7.92 -1.83 -0.63
CA HIS A 345 -9.09 -1.77 -1.49
C HIS A 345 -9.58 -3.14 -2.02
N ASP A 346 -8.86 -4.24 -1.74
CA ASP A 346 -9.18 -5.60 -2.18
C ASP A 346 -9.51 -6.55 -1.02
N MET A 347 -9.45 -6.05 0.20
CA MET A 347 -9.66 -6.85 1.41
C MET A 347 -10.81 -6.28 2.24
N ALA A 348 -11.52 -7.16 2.96
CA ALA A 348 -12.53 -6.71 3.93
C ALA A 348 -11.91 -5.68 4.89
N ARG A 349 -12.66 -4.62 5.21
CA ARG A 349 -12.18 -3.56 6.10
C ARG A 349 -11.82 -4.10 7.47
N PHE A 350 -10.77 -3.58 8.04
CA PHE A 350 -10.27 -4.05 9.33
C PHE A 350 -11.32 -3.94 10.45
N ALA A 351 -12.13 -2.88 10.44
CA ALA A 351 -13.22 -2.71 11.40
C ALA A 351 -14.34 -3.77 11.27
N ASP A 352 -14.51 -4.40 10.11
CA ASP A 352 -15.45 -5.52 9.95
C ASP A 352 -14.89 -6.86 10.48
N ILE A 353 -13.56 -7.01 10.49
CA ILE A 353 -12.89 -8.26 10.86
C ILE A 353 -12.69 -8.40 12.36
N VAL A 354 -12.39 -7.31 13.07
CA VAL A 354 -12.14 -7.38 14.50
C VAL A 354 -13.36 -7.95 15.25
N LYS A 355 -13.09 -8.79 16.25
CA LYS A 355 -14.14 -9.43 17.05
C LYS A 355 -15.16 -8.41 17.55
N ASP A 356 -16.43 -8.72 17.35
CA ASP A 356 -17.59 -7.91 17.75
C ASP A 356 -17.61 -6.49 17.15
N LYS A 357 -16.80 -6.21 16.11
CA LYS A 357 -16.56 -4.88 15.54
C LYS A 357 -16.16 -3.85 16.60
N ASP A 358 -15.46 -4.30 17.64
CA ASP A 358 -15.10 -3.48 18.80
C ASP A 358 -14.03 -2.42 18.41
N PRO A 359 -14.35 -1.11 18.50
CA PRO A 359 -13.42 -0.05 18.13
C PRO A 359 -12.15 -0.02 18.96
N ARG A 360 -12.14 -0.62 20.16
CA ARG A 360 -10.92 -0.75 20.99
C ARG A 360 -9.92 -1.69 20.33
N ARG A 361 -10.37 -2.75 19.64
CA ARG A 361 -9.53 -3.67 18.88
C ARG A 361 -8.98 -2.98 17.63
N VAL A 362 -9.78 -2.12 16.98
CA VAL A 362 -9.30 -1.28 15.87
C VAL A 362 -8.18 -0.36 16.35
N LYS A 363 -8.31 0.26 17.52
CA LYS A 363 -7.25 1.10 18.11
C LYS A 363 -5.98 0.31 18.43
N ILE A 364 -6.07 -0.94 18.92
CA ILE A 364 -4.89 -1.81 19.12
C ILE A 364 -4.18 -2.04 17.78
N GLY A 365 -4.89 -2.42 16.73
CA GLY A 365 -4.33 -2.61 15.38
C GLY A 365 -3.60 -1.37 14.87
N ASN A 366 -4.22 -0.20 15.00
CA ASN A 366 -3.61 1.07 14.59
C ASN A 366 -2.35 1.43 15.40
N VAL A 367 -2.30 1.14 16.70
CA VAL A 367 -1.08 1.32 17.51
C VAL A 367 0.02 0.38 17.04
N LEU A 368 -0.28 -0.89 16.78
CA LEU A 368 0.70 -1.82 16.20
C LEU A 368 1.21 -1.32 14.83
N LEU A 369 0.31 -0.93 13.94
CA LEU A 369 0.66 -0.38 12.63
C LEU A 369 1.57 0.84 12.74
N ALA A 370 1.25 1.79 13.63
CA ALA A 370 2.01 3.03 13.77
C ALA A 370 3.36 2.84 14.45
N THR A 371 3.55 1.81 15.28
CA THR A 371 4.73 1.69 16.15
C THR A 371 5.66 0.54 15.78
N MET A 372 5.21 -0.45 15.02
CA MET A 372 6.07 -1.51 14.49
C MET A 372 7.00 -0.97 13.38
N ARG A 373 7.95 -1.82 12.95
CA ARG A 373 8.85 -1.50 11.83
C ARG A 373 8.11 -1.45 10.50
N GLY A 374 8.64 -0.74 9.51
CA GLY A 374 8.11 -0.64 8.15
C GLY A 374 7.45 0.70 7.84
N ILE A 375 6.76 0.74 6.72
CA ILE A 375 6.10 1.92 6.13
C ILE A 375 4.59 1.73 6.28
N PRO A 376 3.92 2.38 7.24
CA PRO A 376 2.50 2.16 7.49
C PRO A 376 1.61 2.78 6.41
N GLN A 377 0.53 2.07 6.06
CA GLN A 377 -0.51 2.52 5.15
C GLN A 377 -1.89 2.40 5.81
N LEU A 378 -2.69 3.44 5.67
CA LEU A 378 -4.13 3.42 5.93
C LEU A 378 -4.90 3.44 4.60
N PHE A 379 -5.99 2.68 4.54
CA PHE A 379 -6.97 2.78 3.46
C PHE A 379 -8.01 3.84 3.80
N TYR A 380 -8.38 4.70 2.84
CA TYR A 380 -9.36 5.77 3.10
C TYR A 380 -10.60 5.25 3.81
N GLY A 381 -11.06 5.99 4.80
CA GLY A 381 -12.18 5.62 5.66
C GLY A 381 -11.79 4.77 6.88
N ASP A 382 -10.60 4.18 6.92
CA ASP A 382 -10.12 3.47 8.12
C ASP A 382 -9.89 4.43 9.29
N GLU A 383 -9.60 5.70 8.99
CA GLU A 383 -9.53 6.77 10.00
C GLU A 383 -10.85 6.99 10.74
N TYR A 384 -11.95 6.57 10.15
CA TYR A 384 -13.30 6.57 10.75
C TYR A 384 -13.77 5.19 11.18
N ALA A 385 -12.91 4.18 11.12
CA ALA A 385 -13.29 2.77 11.29
C ALA A 385 -14.49 2.37 10.43
N MET A 386 -14.51 2.79 9.16
CA MET A 386 -15.57 2.45 8.22
C MET A 386 -15.74 0.95 8.09
N THR A 387 -16.98 0.52 7.94
CA THR A 387 -17.39 -0.87 7.72
C THR A 387 -18.10 -1.02 6.37
N ALA A 388 -18.24 -2.26 5.90
CA ALA A 388 -19.05 -2.66 4.76
C ALA A 388 -20.21 -3.55 5.26
N PRO A 389 -21.28 -2.98 5.86
CA PRO A 389 -22.24 -3.74 6.65
C PRO A 389 -23.09 -4.72 5.83
N GLU A 390 -23.32 -4.44 4.54
CA GLU A 390 -24.16 -5.29 3.68
C GLU A 390 -23.41 -6.54 3.22
N ASP A 391 -22.18 -6.39 2.75
CA ASP A 391 -21.33 -7.51 2.34
C ASP A 391 -19.83 -7.14 2.49
N PRO A 392 -19.21 -7.50 3.60
CA PRO A 392 -17.79 -7.18 3.85
C PRO A 392 -16.81 -7.88 2.90
N ASN A 393 -17.26 -8.88 2.14
CA ASN A 393 -16.42 -9.58 1.16
C ASN A 393 -16.63 -9.06 -0.27
N SER A 394 -17.59 -8.19 -0.50
CA SER A 394 -17.82 -7.59 -1.81
C SER A 394 -16.91 -6.39 -2.01
N HIS A 395 -16.09 -6.42 -3.05
CA HIS A 395 -15.21 -5.30 -3.42
C HIS A 395 -15.97 -3.96 -3.51
N SER A 396 -17.19 -3.96 -4.01
CA SER A 396 -17.98 -2.72 -4.12
C SER A 396 -18.42 -2.17 -2.76
N HIS A 397 -18.82 -3.06 -1.83
CA HIS A 397 -19.28 -2.64 -0.51
C HIS A 397 -18.13 -2.19 0.41
N LEU A 398 -16.95 -2.80 0.31
CA LEU A 398 -15.79 -2.34 1.07
C LEU A 398 -15.25 -0.98 0.57
N ARG A 399 -15.61 -0.58 -0.66
CA ARG A 399 -15.21 0.66 -1.33
C ARG A 399 -16.32 1.71 -1.29
N MET A 400 -17.03 1.84 -0.17
CA MET A 400 -18.07 2.85 0.03
C MET A 400 -17.50 4.28 0.01
N PRO A 401 -18.29 5.29 -0.36
CA PRO A 401 -17.88 6.68 -0.30
C PRO A 401 -17.40 7.09 1.10
N LEU A 402 -16.39 7.97 1.14
CA LEU A 402 -15.91 8.56 2.39
C LEU A 402 -17.03 9.43 3.02
N PRO A 403 -17.38 9.25 4.30
CA PRO A 403 -18.30 10.16 4.97
C PRO A 403 -17.66 11.54 5.15
N LEU A 404 -18.42 12.59 4.88
CA LEU A 404 -17.95 13.98 4.95
C LEU A 404 -18.90 14.86 5.77
N GLY A 405 -18.33 15.82 6.49
CA GLY A 405 -19.10 16.82 7.23
C GLY A 405 -20.12 16.19 8.19
N ASP A 406 -21.41 16.55 8.04
CA ASP A 406 -22.47 16.06 8.91
C ASP A 406 -22.77 14.55 8.80
N GLN A 407 -22.15 13.85 7.86
CA GLN A 407 -22.24 12.39 7.73
C GLN A 407 -21.34 11.67 8.73
N VAL A 408 -20.33 12.36 9.28
CA VAL A 408 -19.39 11.78 10.26
C VAL A 408 -20.05 11.73 11.63
N THR A 409 -20.19 10.51 12.19
CA THR A 409 -20.74 10.36 13.54
C THR A 409 -19.73 10.77 14.60
N LYS A 410 -20.20 10.94 15.85
CA LYS A 410 -19.32 11.26 16.98
C LYS A 410 -18.25 10.18 17.20
N GLU A 411 -18.63 8.92 17.12
CA GLU A 411 -17.73 7.77 17.30
C GLU A 411 -16.66 7.71 16.19
N GLN A 412 -17.05 8.04 14.95
CA GLN A 412 -16.14 8.17 13.82
C GLN A 412 -15.14 9.31 14.03
N GLN A 413 -15.61 10.47 14.50
CA GLN A 413 -14.75 11.60 14.82
C GLN A 413 -13.76 11.27 15.96
N GLU A 414 -14.21 10.58 17.01
CA GLU A 414 -13.33 10.12 18.10
C GLU A 414 -12.24 9.14 17.61
N MET A 415 -12.55 8.31 16.60
CA MET A 415 -11.58 7.42 15.99
C MET A 415 -10.57 8.22 15.13
N TYR A 416 -11.05 9.17 14.33
CA TYR A 416 -10.21 10.07 13.56
C TYR A 416 -9.24 10.86 14.46
N ASP A 417 -9.75 11.45 15.54
CA ASP A 417 -8.93 12.23 16.48
C ASP A 417 -7.85 11.38 17.13
N PHE A 418 -8.17 10.13 17.50
CA PHE A 418 -7.20 9.17 18.03
C PHE A 418 -6.12 8.83 17.00
N GLN A 419 -6.50 8.51 15.77
CA GLN A 419 -5.54 8.15 14.72
C GLN A 419 -4.70 9.35 14.29
N SER A 420 -5.31 10.53 14.19
CA SER A 420 -4.59 11.78 13.91
C SER A 420 -3.52 12.03 14.98
N ALA A 421 -3.86 11.97 16.27
CA ALA A 421 -2.89 12.13 17.35
C ALA A 421 -1.75 11.09 17.26
N LEU A 422 -2.07 9.84 16.97
CA LEU A 422 -1.11 8.73 16.85
C LEU A 422 -0.14 8.94 15.67
N PHE A 423 -0.64 9.25 14.47
CA PHE A 423 0.20 9.39 13.28
C PHE A 423 0.94 10.74 13.24
N GLN A 424 0.36 11.81 13.79
CA GLN A 424 1.07 13.09 13.98
C GLN A 424 2.23 12.96 14.99
N TRP A 425 2.06 12.15 16.03
CA TRP A 425 3.17 11.80 16.92
C TRP A 425 4.22 10.96 16.19
N ARG A 426 3.83 9.86 15.52
CA ARG A 426 4.75 9.00 14.77
C ARG A 426 5.61 9.80 13.78
N LYS A 427 5.01 10.75 13.05
CA LYS A 427 5.70 11.62 12.08
C LYS A 427 6.91 12.34 12.68
N LYS A 428 6.89 12.63 13.98
CA LYS A 428 7.93 13.38 14.72
C LYS A 428 8.88 12.47 15.50
N GLU A 429 8.80 11.13 15.31
CA GLU A 429 9.45 10.16 16.18
C GLU A 429 10.42 9.26 15.40
N PRO A 430 11.68 9.71 15.15
CA PRO A 430 12.64 8.98 14.31
C PRO A 430 12.94 7.56 14.81
N VAL A 431 12.83 7.29 16.09
CA VAL A 431 13.04 5.94 16.64
C VAL A 431 12.01 4.94 16.14
N LEU A 432 10.81 5.38 15.75
CA LEU A 432 9.81 4.53 15.09
C LEU A 432 10.13 4.29 13.62
N HIS A 433 10.89 5.19 12.99
CA HIS A 433 11.21 5.08 11.56
C HIS A 433 12.33 4.08 11.31
N THR A 434 13.44 4.21 12.04
CA THR A 434 14.68 3.46 11.78
C THR A 434 15.26 2.78 13.03
N GLY A 435 14.61 2.88 14.17
CA GLY A 435 15.05 2.24 15.43
C GLY A 435 15.05 0.72 15.31
N ARG A 436 15.88 0.09 16.11
CA ARG A 436 15.91 -1.37 16.29
C ARG A 436 14.65 -1.83 17.01
N THR A 437 14.25 -3.06 16.79
CA THR A 437 13.16 -3.71 17.53
C THR A 437 13.73 -4.68 18.55
N MET A 438 13.21 -4.64 19.78
CA MET A 438 13.33 -5.73 20.75
C MET A 438 11.93 -6.10 21.22
N HIS A 439 11.53 -7.34 21.00
CA HIS A 439 10.21 -7.80 21.37
C HIS A 439 10.25 -8.98 22.35
N PHE A 440 9.18 -9.15 23.10
CA PHE A 440 9.06 -10.14 24.14
C PHE A 440 7.93 -11.11 23.84
N LEU A 441 8.12 -12.37 24.22
CA LEU A 441 7.14 -13.42 23.97
C LEU A 441 5.75 -13.01 24.45
N SER A 442 4.77 -13.08 23.55
CA SER A 442 3.37 -12.84 23.87
C SER A 442 2.86 -13.84 24.90
N ARG A 443 2.12 -13.35 25.91
CA ARG A 443 1.50 -14.15 26.97
C ARG A 443 0.14 -13.57 27.30
N ASP A 444 -0.82 -14.45 27.61
CA ASP A 444 -2.16 -14.05 28.06
C ASP A 444 -2.83 -13.00 27.15
N ASN A 445 -2.65 -13.16 25.83
CA ASN A 445 -3.11 -12.24 24.80
C ASN A 445 -2.58 -10.80 24.97
N THR A 446 -1.32 -10.66 25.45
CA THR A 446 -0.59 -9.38 25.49
C THR A 446 0.69 -9.48 24.67
N TYR A 447 1.16 -8.34 24.19
CA TYR A 447 2.41 -8.25 23.43
C TYR A 447 3.15 -6.98 23.80
N GLY A 448 4.41 -7.13 24.23
CA GLY A 448 5.29 -6.03 24.60
C GLY A 448 6.51 -5.96 23.67
N PHE A 449 6.84 -4.78 23.19
CA PHE A 449 8.05 -4.56 22.40
C PHE A 449 8.58 -3.14 22.56
N PHE A 450 9.83 -2.95 22.15
CA PHE A 450 10.51 -1.67 22.11
C PHE A 450 10.97 -1.36 20.68
N ARG A 451 10.76 -0.12 20.26
CA ARG A 451 11.55 0.51 19.19
C ARG A 451 12.60 1.37 19.87
N TYR A 452 13.88 1.22 19.52
CA TYR A 452 14.93 1.87 20.28
C TYR A 452 16.17 2.21 19.43
N ASN A 453 16.87 3.24 19.86
CA ASN A 453 18.20 3.60 19.38
C ASN A 453 19.11 3.92 20.59
N ASP A 454 20.27 4.50 20.37
CA ASP A 454 21.22 4.74 21.46
C ASP A 454 20.80 5.86 22.43
N ASN A 455 19.79 6.69 22.10
CA ASN A 455 19.37 7.85 22.90
C ASN A 455 17.98 7.70 23.51
N GLU A 456 17.09 6.99 22.86
CA GLU A 456 15.68 6.90 23.23
C GLU A 456 15.08 5.54 22.87
N ALA A 457 13.99 5.20 23.57
CA ALA A 457 13.18 4.03 23.26
C ALA A 457 11.68 4.36 23.39
N VAL A 458 10.89 3.74 22.55
CA VAL A 458 9.43 3.70 22.67
C VAL A 458 9.04 2.28 23.07
N PHE A 459 8.49 2.15 24.25
CA PHE A 459 7.86 0.92 24.73
C PHE A 459 6.39 0.90 24.32
N VAL A 460 5.95 -0.22 23.77
CA VAL A 460 4.55 -0.48 23.46
C VAL A 460 4.11 -1.77 24.13
N PHE A 461 3.00 -1.71 24.84
CA PHE A 461 2.36 -2.88 25.42
C PHE A 461 0.91 -2.93 24.95
N ALA A 462 0.58 -3.93 24.16
CA ALA A 462 -0.77 -4.19 23.70
C ALA A 462 -1.42 -5.26 24.59
N ASN A 463 -2.62 -4.97 25.09
CA ASN A 463 -3.49 -5.90 25.80
C ASN A 463 -4.75 -6.16 24.97
N ALA A 464 -4.81 -7.27 24.26
CA ALA A 464 -5.99 -7.70 23.50
C ALA A 464 -6.90 -8.67 24.30
N ALA A 465 -6.60 -8.90 25.59
CA ALA A 465 -7.47 -9.66 26.48
C ALA A 465 -8.68 -8.82 26.92
N GLU A 466 -9.76 -9.53 27.25
CA GLU A 466 -11.00 -8.92 27.78
C GLU A 466 -10.91 -8.55 29.27
N GLU A 467 -9.71 -8.63 29.84
CA GLU A 467 -9.40 -8.32 31.23
C GLU A 467 -8.17 -7.40 31.31
N ALA A 468 -8.07 -6.62 32.37
CA ALA A 468 -6.86 -5.83 32.64
C ALA A 468 -5.67 -6.75 32.87
N ARG A 469 -4.50 -6.36 32.37
CA ARG A 469 -3.24 -7.11 32.56
C ARG A 469 -2.19 -6.24 33.22
N THR A 470 -1.38 -6.86 34.06
CA THR A 470 -0.23 -6.21 34.68
C THR A 470 1.00 -6.39 33.80
N ILE A 471 1.73 -5.30 33.56
CA ILE A 471 2.96 -5.36 32.77
C ILE A 471 4.04 -6.10 33.56
N PRO A 472 4.67 -7.14 32.98
CA PRO A 472 5.78 -7.84 33.65
C PRO A 472 7.10 -7.06 33.50
N THR A 473 7.17 -5.85 34.09
CA THR A 473 8.28 -4.90 33.92
C THR A 473 9.64 -5.50 34.25
N ALA A 474 9.68 -6.46 35.21
CA ALA A 474 10.89 -7.19 35.55
C ALA A 474 11.53 -7.94 34.38
N ASN A 475 10.72 -8.35 33.39
CA ASN A 475 11.20 -9.08 32.21
C ASN A 475 11.89 -8.15 31.19
N TYR A 476 11.69 -6.84 31.31
CA TYR A 476 12.17 -5.85 30.31
C TYR A 476 13.48 -5.17 30.73
N LYS A 477 14.12 -5.59 31.83
CA LYS A 477 15.34 -4.99 32.38
C LYS A 477 16.51 -4.95 31.40
N GLU A 478 16.58 -5.90 30.47
CA GLU A 478 17.61 -5.92 29.41
C GLU A 478 17.63 -4.64 28.58
N ILE A 479 16.48 -4.06 28.36
CA ILE A 479 16.33 -2.82 27.56
C ILE A 479 16.12 -1.60 28.46
N THR A 480 15.26 -1.67 29.49
CA THR A 480 14.93 -0.50 30.33
C THR A 480 16.10 -0.01 31.15
N SER A 481 17.09 -0.89 31.51
CA SER A 481 18.31 -0.49 32.22
C SER A 481 19.23 0.47 31.41
N LYS A 482 18.95 0.62 30.09
CA LYS A 482 19.75 1.49 29.22
C LYS A 482 19.21 2.93 29.15
N TYR A 483 18.03 3.18 29.71
CA TYR A 483 17.31 4.45 29.65
C TYR A 483 16.80 4.84 31.03
N ASN A 484 16.33 6.08 31.17
CA ASN A 484 15.54 6.47 32.33
C ASN A 484 14.24 5.65 32.34
N THR A 485 13.91 4.99 33.44
CA THR A 485 12.71 4.16 33.56
C THR A 485 11.42 4.99 33.65
N VAL A 486 11.54 6.27 33.99
CA VAL A 486 10.42 7.21 34.01
C VAL A 486 10.27 7.84 32.64
N GLY A 487 9.19 7.53 31.96
CA GLY A 487 8.86 8.02 30.62
C GLY A 487 7.49 8.70 30.56
N VAL A 488 7.11 9.11 29.39
CA VAL A 488 5.83 9.80 29.14
C VAL A 488 5.04 9.05 28.07
N ASN A 489 3.74 8.91 28.28
CA ASN A 489 2.83 8.50 27.23
C ASN A 489 2.64 9.67 26.25
N PRO A 490 3.06 9.53 24.98
CA PRO A 490 3.07 10.65 24.04
C PRO A 490 1.67 11.11 23.60
N LEU A 491 0.65 10.27 23.78
CA LEU A 491 -0.73 10.59 23.41
C LEU A 491 -1.53 11.24 24.54
N THR A 492 -1.20 10.93 25.79
CA THR A 492 -1.95 11.42 26.97
C THR A 492 -1.16 12.43 27.81
N GLY A 493 0.18 12.46 27.67
CA GLY A 493 1.06 13.24 28.54
C GLY A 493 1.29 12.62 29.92
N GLU A 494 0.73 11.45 30.22
CA GLU A 494 0.88 10.77 31.51
C GLU A 494 2.32 10.30 31.73
N THR A 495 2.85 10.54 32.92
CA THR A 495 4.17 10.05 33.33
C THR A 495 4.05 8.61 33.89
N ILE A 496 4.88 7.70 33.38
CA ILE A 496 4.85 6.29 33.72
C ILE A 496 6.26 5.83 34.11
N ASP A 497 6.35 5.17 35.25
CA ASP A 497 7.61 4.63 35.78
C ASP A 497 7.66 3.10 35.59
N LEU A 498 8.40 2.65 34.56
CA LEU A 498 8.58 1.23 34.25
C LEU A 498 9.44 0.45 35.26
N SER A 499 9.97 1.10 36.31
CA SER A 499 10.59 0.39 37.44
C SER A 499 9.55 -0.26 38.38
N LYS A 500 8.30 0.23 38.36
CA LYS A 500 7.18 -0.31 39.14
C LYS A 500 6.68 -1.63 38.56
N THR A 501 6.17 -2.50 39.42
CA THR A 501 5.73 -3.87 39.08
C THR A 501 4.21 -4.04 39.04
N ASP A 502 3.45 -2.97 39.32
CA ASP A 502 2.00 -2.96 39.45
C ASP A 502 1.26 -2.17 38.37
N ILE A 503 1.95 -1.83 37.27
CA ILE A 503 1.37 -1.09 36.16
C ILE A 503 0.32 -1.96 35.47
N LYS A 504 -0.94 -1.51 35.50
CA LYS A 504 -2.05 -2.21 34.88
C LYS A 504 -2.42 -1.52 33.54
N VAL A 505 -2.62 -2.34 32.51
CA VAL A 505 -3.17 -1.91 31.23
C VAL A 505 -4.60 -2.44 31.15
N PRO A 506 -5.61 -1.58 30.94
CA PRO A 506 -7.00 -1.99 30.84
C PRO A 506 -7.25 -3.07 29.79
N ALA A 507 -8.39 -3.73 29.86
CA ALA A 507 -8.85 -4.64 28.81
C ALA A 507 -8.94 -3.93 27.45
N LEU A 508 -8.56 -4.61 26.39
CA LEU A 508 -8.65 -4.15 25.01
C LEU A 508 -8.05 -2.74 24.82
N SER A 509 -6.81 -2.55 25.30
CA SER A 509 -6.12 -1.27 25.23
C SER A 509 -4.62 -1.41 25.03
N THR A 510 -3.97 -0.29 24.83
CA THR A 510 -2.51 -0.21 24.66
C THR A 510 -1.91 0.80 25.61
N LEU A 511 -0.66 0.59 25.98
CA LEU A 511 0.18 1.57 26.66
C LEU A 511 1.39 1.87 25.80
N ILE A 512 1.66 3.16 25.58
CA ILE A 512 2.86 3.63 24.89
C ILE A 512 3.66 4.47 25.89
N VAL A 513 4.96 4.22 26.01
CA VAL A 513 5.85 5.00 26.89
C VAL A 513 7.12 5.36 26.15
N LYS A 514 7.37 6.65 25.98
CA LYS A 514 8.64 7.15 25.46
C LYS A 514 9.63 7.31 26.59
N LEU A 515 10.81 6.68 26.44
CA LEU A 515 11.94 6.74 27.36
C LEU A 515 13.10 7.48 26.71
N THR A 516 13.85 8.22 27.49
CA THR A 516 15.11 8.87 27.09
C THR A 516 16.25 8.46 28.01
N LYS A 517 17.50 8.66 27.58
CA LYS A 517 18.65 8.52 28.46
C LYS A 517 18.70 9.58 29.51
#